data_78d713e0386a7ecf87b7e805338eeb02
#
_entry.id   78d713e0386a7ecf87b7e805338eeb02
#
_cell.length_a   1.000
_cell.length_b   1.000
_cell.length_c   1.000
_cell.angle_alpha   90.00
_cell.angle_beta   90.00
_cell.angle_gamma   90.00
#
_symmetry.space_group_name_H-M   'P 1'
#
loop_
_entity.id
_entity.type
_entity.pdbx_description
1 polymer ?
#
loop_
_entity_poly.entity_id
_entity_poly.type
_entity_poly.pdbx_seq_one_letter_code
_entity_poly.pdbx_strand_id
1 'polypeptide(L)'
;MPSPQAPRPSACLALADGTVFYGHGFGATGQTVAELVFNTAMTGYQEIMTDPSYAGQVVTFTFPHIGNTGTTAEDDETGDPVAAGMVVKWDPTEPSNWRATGNLVSWLTRTNRIGIGGIDTRRLTRAIRQQGAPHVALAHRPDGIFDAAALVTQARNWKGLIGLDLAKDVSCTQSYAWDAQRWAWPTGFGRREGPGLRVVAVDYGAKRNILRCLASAGCEVTVLPASATAEDVLEIGRAHV
;
A
#
# COMPACT_ATOMS: atom_id res chain seq x y z
N MET A 1 19.32 11.04 -39.59
CA MET A 1 19.34 11.34 -38.14
C MET A 1 19.29 9.99 -37.42
N PRO A 2 20.15 9.72 -36.44
CA PRO A 2 20.01 8.49 -35.67
C PRO A 2 18.67 8.52 -34.95
N SER A 3 17.94 7.40 -34.97
CA SER A 3 16.69 7.23 -34.21
C SER A 3 16.95 7.53 -32.74
N PRO A 4 16.06 8.26 -32.03
CA PRO A 4 16.24 8.47 -30.60
C PRO A 4 16.35 7.10 -29.92
N GLN A 5 17.47 6.85 -29.27
CA GLN A 5 17.68 5.66 -28.50
C GLN A 5 16.62 5.61 -27.41
N ALA A 6 15.87 4.49 -27.32
CA ALA A 6 14.91 4.31 -26.23
C ALA A 6 15.62 4.54 -24.88
N PRO A 7 14.99 5.24 -23.92
CA PRO A 7 15.59 5.50 -22.63
C PRO A 7 15.99 4.18 -21.98
N ARG A 8 17.17 4.13 -21.39
CA ARG A 8 17.63 2.94 -20.67
C ARG A 8 16.69 2.67 -19.51
N PRO A 9 16.32 1.40 -19.24
CA PRO A 9 15.52 1.07 -18.09
C PRO A 9 16.24 1.48 -16.80
N SER A 10 15.52 2.15 -15.90
CA SER A 10 16.05 2.56 -14.59
C SER A 10 15.47 1.72 -13.44
N ALA A 11 14.62 0.73 -13.74
CA ALA A 11 14.12 -0.23 -12.76
C ALA A 11 14.12 -1.66 -13.31
N CYS A 12 14.23 -2.61 -12.37
CA CYS A 12 14.25 -4.04 -12.62
C CYS A 12 13.36 -4.75 -11.60
N LEU A 13 12.45 -5.61 -12.08
CA LEU A 13 11.62 -6.50 -11.26
C LEU A 13 12.03 -7.94 -11.61
N ALA A 14 12.64 -8.64 -10.66
CA ALA A 14 13.12 -10.00 -10.81
C ALA A 14 12.28 -10.96 -9.95
N LEU A 15 11.71 -12.00 -10.56
CA LEU A 15 10.94 -13.03 -9.89
C LEU A 15 11.84 -14.20 -9.46
N ALA A 16 11.44 -14.90 -8.42
CA ALA A 16 12.17 -16.07 -7.91
C ALA A 16 12.32 -17.21 -8.93
N ASP A 17 11.40 -17.32 -9.92
CA ASP A 17 11.48 -18.30 -11.02
C ASP A 17 12.55 -17.97 -12.07
N GLY A 18 13.15 -16.77 -12.00
CA GLY A 18 14.14 -16.27 -12.96
C GLY A 18 13.56 -15.32 -14.00
N THR A 19 12.25 -15.09 -14.01
CA THR A 19 11.62 -14.10 -14.91
C THR A 19 12.04 -12.69 -14.50
N VAL A 20 12.46 -11.87 -15.47
CA VAL A 20 12.92 -10.49 -15.23
C VAL A 20 12.15 -9.53 -16.14
N PHE A 21 11.73 -8.43 -15.56
CA PHE A 21 11.12 -7.29 -16.26
C PHE A 21 11.98 -6.05 -16.05
N TYR A 22 12.20 -5.31 -17.11
CA TYR A 22 12.87 -4.01 -17.08
C TYR A 22 11.88 -2.90 -17.42
N GLY A 23 11.97 -1.80 -16.72
CA GLY A 23 11.08 -0.66 -16.91
C GLY A 23 11.68 0.65 -16.39
N HIS A 24 10.83 1.64 -16.20
CA HIS A 24 11.21 2.95 -15.70
C HIS A 24 10.93 3.02 -14.19
N GLY A 25 11.96 3.32 -13.42
CA GLY A 25 11.81 3.52 -11.99
C GLY A 25 11.26 4.89 -11.66
N PHE A 26 10.42 4.95 -10.63
CA PHE A 26 9.92 6.19 -10.05
C PHE A 26 9.77 6.03 -8.53
N GLY A 27 9.59 7.16 -7.83
CA GLY A 27 9.65 7.16 -6.37
C GLY A 27 11.09 7.06 -5.84
N ALA A 28 11.28 6.38 -4.73
CA ALA A 28 12.59 6.23 -4.10
C ALA A 28 13.55 5.36 -4.94
N THR A 29 14.85 5.62 -4.82
CA THR A 29 15.90 4.73 -5.33
C THR A 29 16.27 3.68 -4.30
N GLY A 30 16.71 2.50 -4.74
CA GLY A 30 17.09 1.41 -3.86
C GLY A 30 16.54 0.07 -4.32
N GLN A 31 16.35 -0.86 -3.40
CA GLN A 31 15.78 -2.17 -3.69
C GLN A 31 14.95 -2.70 -2.50
N THR A 32 13.99 -3.56 -2.82
CA THR A 32 13.16 -4.27 -1.83
C THR A 32 12.90 -5.70 -2.30
N VAL A 33 12.65 -6.60 -1.36
CA VAL A 33 12.23 -7.99 -1.63
C VAL A 33 10.90 -8.22 -0.93
N ALA A 34 9.93 -8.78 -1.64
CA ALA A 34 8.55 -8.89 -1.16
C ALA A 34 7.77 -9.99 -1.91
N GLU A 35 6.55 -10.27 -1.50
CA GLU A 35 5.58 -10.99 -2.34
C GLU A 35 5.01 -10.07 -3.42
N LEU A 36 4.76 -10.61 -4.60
CA LEU A 36 4.11 -9.88 -5.67
C LEU A 36 2.63 -10.25 -5.74
N VAL A 37 1.79 -9.25 -5.59
CA VAL A 37 0.33 -9.39 -5.71
C VAL A 37 -0.22 -8.45 -6.77
N PHE A 38 -1.52 -8.53 -7.08
CA PHE A 38 -2.17 -7.58 -7.99
C PHE A 38 -3.48 -7.05 -7.41
N ASN A 39 -3.81 -5.84 -7.82
CA ASN A 39 -5.09 -5.19 -7.52
C ASN A 39 -5.75 -4.73 -8.83
N THR A 40 -7.07 -4.90 -8.94
CA THR A 40 -7.84 -4.59 -10.15
C THR A 40 -8.65 -3.30 -10.05
N ALA A 41 -8.54 -2.56 -8.95
CA ALA A 41 -9.21 -1.28 -8.78
C ALA A 41 -8.73 -0.26 -9.82
N MET A 42 -9.64 0.55 -10.32
CA MET A 42 -9.33 1.62 -11.29
C MET A 42 -8.82 2.90 -10.60
N THR A 43 -9.16 3.08 -9.33
CA THR A 43 -8.80 4.23 -8.48
C THR A 43 -8.43 3.71 -7.10
N GLY A 44 -7.99 4.61 -6.20
CA GLY A 44 -7.71 4.25 -4.82
C GLY A 44 -6.32 3.61 -4.64
N TYR A 45 -5.37 3.95 -5.50
CA TYR A 45 -4.01 3.40 -5.39
C TYR A 45 -3.29 3.88 -4.12
N GLN A 46 -3.61 5.07 -3.61
CA GLN A 46 -3.03 5.58 -2.37
C GLN A 46 -3.58 4.81 -1.17
N GLU A 47 -4.88 4.59 -1.12
CA GLU A 47 -5.55 3.76 -0.13
C GLU A 47 -4.99 2.32 -0.14
N ILE A 48 -4.76 1.74 -1.33
CA ILE A 48 -4.18 0.40 -1.48
C ILE A 48 -2.74 0.37 -0.95
N MET A 49 -1.91 1.36 -1.28
CA MET A 49 -0.53 1.40 -0.83
C MET A 49 -0.40 1.62 0.68
N THR A 50 -1.39 2.28 1.29
CA THR A 50 -1.46 2.55 2.73
C THR A 50 -2.31 1.53 3.51
N ASP A 51 -2.90 0.55 2.83
CA ASP A 51 -3.66 -0.53 3.48
C ASP A 51 -2.72 -1.52 4.16
N PRO A 52 -2.84 -1.72 5.49
CA PRO A 52 -2.01 -2.67 6.24
C PRO A 52 -2.03 -4.11 5.69
N SER A 53 -3.09 -4.49 4.98
CA SER A 53 -3.20 -5.82 4.35
C SER A 53 -2.12 -6.09 3.30
N TYR A 54 -1.45 -5.05 2.77
CA TYR A 54 -0.36 -5.18 1.80
C TYR A 54 1.04 -5.10 2.43
N ALA A 55 1.15 -5.28 3.75
CA ALA A 55 2.45 -5.33 4.42
C ALA A 55 3.35 -6.43 3.81
N GLY A 56 4.59 -6.06 3.45
CA GLY A 56 5.54 -6.98 2.84
C GLY A 56 5.22 -7.38 1.39
N GLN A 57 4.34 -6.65 0.69
CA GLN A 57 3.94 -6.96 -0.68
C GLN A 57 4.27 -5.82 -1.64
N VAL A 58 4.65 -6.18 -2.87
CA VAL A 58 4.70 -5.29 -4.05
C VAL A 58 3.39 -5.46 -4.80
N VAL A 59 2.66 -4.36 -5.03
CA VAL A 59 1.33 -4.39 -5.64
C VAL A 59 1.41 -4.09 -7.13
N THR A 60 0.94 -5.01 -7.97
CA THR A 60 0.74 -4.78 -9.41
C THR A 60 -0.64 -4.19 -9.66
N PHE A 61 -0.69 -2.96 -10.16
CA PHE A 61 -1.94 -2.32 -10.56
C PHE A 61 -2.28 -2.71 -11.98
N THR A 62 -3.46 -3.33 -12.18
CA THR A 62 -3.89 -3.78 -13.51
C THR A 62 -4.48 -2.66 -14.35
N PHE A 63 -5.00 -1.60 -13.71
CA PHE A 63 -5.48 -0.42 -14.41
C PHE A 63 -4.28 0.36 -14.99
N PRO A 64 -4.35 0.74 -16.29
CA PRO A 64 -3.16 1.27 -16.97
C PRO A 64 -2.75 2.68 -16.54
N HIS A 65 -3.69 3.52 -16.11
CA HIS A 65 -3.46 4.91 -15.75
C HIS A 65 -3.43 5.11 -14.23
N ILE A 66 -2.28 4.91 -13.62
CA ILE A 66 -2.06 5.13 -12.19
C ILE A 66 -1.34 6.47 -11.98
N GLY A 67 -1.75 7.24 -10.97
CA GLY A 67 -1.18 8.56 -10.66
C GLY A 67 -2.03 9.75 -11.11
N ASN A 68 -3.00 9.55 -11.99
CA ASN A 68 -3.83 10.60 -12.58
C ASN A 68 -4.74 11.34 -11.58
N THR A 69 -5.10 10.73 -10.45
CA THR A 69 -5.88 11.38 -9.39
C THR A 69 -5.02 12.14 -8.39
N GLY A 70 -3.70 12.01 -8.47
CA GLY A 70 -2.77 12.60 -7.51
C GLY A 70 -2.79 11.93 -6.15
N THR A 71 -2.29 12.61 -5.14
CA THR A 71 -2.29 12.17 -3.74
C THR A 71 -2.82 13.25 -2.82
N THR A 72 -3.43 12.85 -1.71
CA THR A 72 -3.92 13.73 -0.65
C THR A 72 -3.85 13.00 0.69
N ALA A 73 -3.60 13.71 1.78
CA ALA A 73 -3.58 13.11 3.12
C ALA A 73 -4.92 12.52 3.56
N GLU A 74 -6.01 12.88 2.87
CA GLU A 74 -7.35 12.33 3.15
C GLU A 74 -7.53 10.88 2.70
N ASP A 75 -6.75 10.43 1.70
CA ASP A 75 -6.90 9.10 1.09
C ASP A 75 -5.95 8.05 1.73
N ASP A 76 -5.22 8.41 2.78
CA ASP A 76 -4.40 7.44 3.51
C ASP A 76 -5.24 6.59 4.46
N GLU A 77 -5.09 5.27 4.37
CA GLU A 77 -5.68 4.30 5.32
C GLU A 77 -4.82 4.08 6.57
N THR A 78 -3.53 4.46 6.49
CA THR A 78 -2.59 4.56 7.61
C THR A 78 -1.75 5.83 7.47
N GLY A 79 -0.79 6.06 8.37
CA GLY A 79 0.09 7.25 8.30
C GLY A 79 1.04 7.22 7.11
N ASP A 80 1.67 6.05 6.87
CA ASP A 80 2.65 5.83 5.80
C ASP A 80 2.27 4.61 4.95
N PRO A 81 2.76 4.52 3.70
CA PRO A 81 2.57 3.33 2.87
C PRO A 81 3.14 2.09 3.53
N VAL A 82 2.34 1.04 3.59
CA VAL A 82 2.71 -0.26 4.15
C VAL A 82 3.20 -1.22 3.06
N ALA A 83 2.64 -1.09 1.85
CA ALA A 83 3.11 -1.84 0.69
C ALA A 83 4.59 -1.53 0.40
N ALA A 84 5.37 -2.56 0.05
CA ALA A 84 6.81 -2.46 -0.20
C ALA A 84 7.15 -1.73 -1.50
N GLY A 85 6.22 -1.69 -2.47
CA GLY A 85 6.41 -1.03 -3.75
C GLY A 85 5.23 -1.26 -4.69
N MET A 86 5.31 -0.69 -5.90
CA MET A 86 4.25 -0.81 -6.90
C MET A 86 4.76 -1.08 -8.30
N VAL A 87 3.95 -1.79 -9.08
CA VAL A 87 4.17 -2.06 -10.50
C VAL A 87 3.01 -1.51 -11.30
N VAL A 88 3.29 -0.71 -12.32
CA VAL A 88 2.27 -0.09 -13.18
C VAL A 88 2.58 -0.30 -14.66
N LYS A 89 1.54 -0.21 -15.49
CA LYS A 89 1.70 -0.40 -16.93
C LYS A 89 2.39 0.80 -17.58
N TRP A 90 1.94 2.00 -17.28
CA TRP A 90 2.51 3.24 -17.81
C TRP A 90 3.06 4.10 -16.67
N ASP A 91 4.03 4.91 -17.00
CA ASP A 91 4.60 5.83 -16.02
C ASP A 91 3.52 6.76 -15.47
N PRO A 92 3.55 7.08 -14.16
CA PRO A 92 2.58 7.98 -13.55
C PRO A 92 2.58 9.34 -14.25
N THR A 93 1.39 9.87 -14.50
CA THR A 93 1.20 11.20 -15.08
C THR A 93 1.00 12.26 -14.00
N GLU A 94 1.14 13.54 -14.40
CA GLU A 94 0.74 14.64 -13.52
C GLU A 94 -0.75 14.54 -13.18
N PRO A 95 -1.14 14.86 -11.94
CA PRO A 95 -2.52 14.73 -11.50
C PRO A 95 -3.44 15.75 -12.18
N SER A 96 -4.64 15.31 -12.50
CA SER A 96 -5.72 16.13 -13.08
C SER A 96 -6.98 16.19 -12.21
N ASN A 97 -6.88 15.78 -10.96
CA ASN A 97 -8.00 15.78 -10.00
C ASN A 97 -7.94 17.00 -9.08
N TRP A 98 -9.08 17.66 -8.86
CA TRP A 98 -9.20 18.84 -8.00
C TRP A 98 -8.82 18.59 -6.53
N ARG A 99 -8.91 17.35 -6.03
CA ARG A 99 -8.50 16.96 -4.66
C ARG A 99 -6.99 16.76 -4.52
N ALA A 100 -6.24 16.69 -5.63
CA ALA A 100 -4.81 16.43 -5.58
C ALA A 100 -4.06 17.56 -4.85
N THR A 101 -3.30 17.20 -3.82
CA THR A 101 -2.37 18.08 -3.11
C THR A 101 -0.91 17.76 -3.45
N GLY A 102 -0.68 16.64 -4.14
CA GLY A 102 0.64 16.21 -4.61
C GLY A 102 0.52 15.19 -5.74
N ASN A 103 1.65 14.82 -6.33
CA ASN A 103 1.73 13.75 -7.32
C ASN A 103 2.27 12.45 -6.71
N LEU A 104 1.96 11.32 -7.36
CA LEU A 104 2.31 10.00 -6.90
C LEU A 104 3.83 9.79 -6.78
N VAL A 105 4.62 10.30 -7.73
CA VAL A 105 6.08 10.12 -7.76
C VAL A 105 6.72 10.78 -6.54
N SER A 106 6.36 12.04 -6.26
CA SER A 106 6.85 12.78 -5.10
C SER A 106 6.42 12.14 -3.77
N TRP A 107 5.19 11.61 -3.73
CA TRP A 107 4.66 10.95 -2.55
C TRP A 107 5.45 9.66 -2.26
N LEU A 108 5.70 8.79 -3.27
CA LEU A 108 6.50 7.58 -3.11
C LEU A 108 7.97 7.90 -2.74
N THR A 109 8.55 8.97 -3.31
CA THR A 109 9.92 9.41 -2.96
C THR A 109 9.99 9.79 -1.47
N ARG A 110 9.06 10.62 -1.00
CA ARG A 110 9.00 11.08 0.40
C ARG A 110 8.78 9.93 1.38
N THR A 111 8.00 8.94 1.00
CA THR A 111 7.66 7.77 1.83
C THR A 111 8.60 6.58 1.63
N ASN A 112 9.70 6.78 0.89
CA ASN A 112 10.72 5.76 0.62
C ASN A 112 10.13 4.48 -0.01
N ARG A 113 9.26 4.62 -1.01
CA ARG A 113 8.68 3.50 -1.75
C ARG A 113 9.11 3.53 -3.21
N ILE A 114 9.34 2.33 -3.77
CA ILE A 114 9.82 2.13 -5.14
C ILE A 114 8.63 1.81 -6.04
N GLY A 115 8.59 2.46 -7.21
CA GLY A 115 7.69 2.11 -8.29
C GLY A 115 8.43 1.73 -9.57
N ILE A 116 7.82 0.87 -10.38
CA ILE A 116 8.28 0.52 -11.72
C ILE A 116 7.13 0.64 -12.73
N GLY A 117 7.33 1.42 -13.79
CA GLY A 117 6.44 1.60 -14.92
C GLY A 117 6.97 0.95 -16.20
N GLY A 118 6.16 0.94 -17.26
CA GLY A 118 6.54 0.34 -18.53
C GLY A 118 6.41 -1.19 -18.56
N ILE A 119 5.70 -1.79 -17.60
CA ILE A 119 5.60 -3.23 -17.43
C ILE A 119 4.35 -3.81 -18.10
N ASP A 120 4.48 -4.98 -18.73
CA ASP A 120 3.32 -5.77 -19.15
C ASP A 120 2.61 -6.37 -17.92
N THR A 121 1.79 -5.54 -17.28
CA THR A 121 1.03 -5.92 -16.07
C THR A 121 0.04 -7.03 -16.34
N ARG A 122 -0.45 -7.19 -17.58
CA ARG A 122 -1.34 -8.31 -17.96
C ARG A 122 -0.60 -9.65 -17.94
N ARG A 123 0.61 -9.71 -18.50
CA ARG A 123 1.46 -10.90 -18.44
C ARG A 123 1.79 -11.24 -17.00
N LEU A 124 2.15 -10.24 -16.21
CA LEU A 124 2.50 -10.39 -14.79
C LEU A 124 1.30 -10.92 -13.97
N THR A 125 0.12 -10.33 -14.13
CA THR A 125 -1.11 -10.78 -13.46
C THR A 125 -1.47 -12.23 -13.80
N ARG A 126 -1.26 -12.65 -15.07
CA ARG A 126 -1.47 -14.05 -15.46
C ARG A 126 -0.51 -14.99 -14.74
N ALA A 127 0.76 -14.63 -14.62
CA ALA A 127 1.75 -15.41 -13.88
C ALA A 127 1.35 -15.56 -12.41
N ILE A 128 0.95 -14.46 -11.76
CA ILE A 128 0.48 -14.49 -10.36
C ILE A 128 -0.74 -15.40 -10.20
N ARG A 129 -1.71 -15.36 -11.12
CA ARG A 129 -2.90 -16.23 -11.06
C ARG A 129 -2.58 -17.71 -11.21
N GLN A 130 -1.57 -18.05 -11.99
CA GLN A 130 -1.21 -19.44 -12.27
C GLN A 130 -0.30 -20.05 -11.21
N GLN A 131 0.58 -19.25 -10.61
CA GLN A 131 1.64 -19.72 -9.73
C GLN A 131 1.43 -19.34 -8.26
N GLY A 132 0.44 -18.50 -7.94
CA GLY A 132 0.30 -17.85 -6.65
C GLY A 132 1.09 -16.55 -6.57
N ALA A 133 1.24 -15.99 -5.37
CA ALA A 133 2.02 -14.78 -5.12
C ALA A 133 3.53 -15.08 -5.14
N PRO A 134 4.27 -14.79 -6.25
CA PRO A 134 5.68 -15.09 -6.31
C PRO A 134 6.49 -14.11 -5.48
N HIS A 135 7.65 -14.55 -4.99
CA HIS A 135 8.62 -13.66 -4.40
C HIS A 135 9.33 -12.85 -5.49
N VAL A 136 9.55 -11.58 -5.25
CA VAL A 136 10.20 -10.66 -6.18
C VAL A 136 11.25 -9.80 -5.49
N ALA A 137 12.27 -9.41 -6.25
CA ALA A 137 13.14 -8.29 -5.92
C ALA A 137 12.86 -7.15 -6.90
N LEU A 138 12.53 -5.97 -6.37
CA LEU A 138 12.30 -4.74 -7.12
C LEU A 138 13.45 -3.77 -6.83
N ALA A 139 14.11 -3.29 -7.88
CA ALA A 139 15.21 -2.33 -7.79
C ALA A 139 14.96 -1.11 -8.68
N HIS A 140 15.24 0.08 -8.16
CA HIS A 140 15.27 1.34 -8.90
C HIS A 140 16.66 1.94 -8.80
N ARG A 141 17.36 2.02 -9.94
CA ARG A 141 18.70 2.55 -10.07
C ARG A 141 18.75 3.52 -11.27
N PRO A 142 18.93 4.81 -11.05
CA PRO A 142 18.98 5.80 -12.14
C PRO A 142 20.07 5.54 -13.17
N ASP A 143 21.17 4.87 -12.80
CA ASP A 143 22.25 4.47 -13.71
C ASP A 143 21.86 3.32 -14.65
N GLY A 144 20.76 2.62 -14.36
CA GLY A 144 20.26 1.49 -15.16
C GLY A 144 21.16 0.24 -15.11
N ILE A 145 22.05 0.15 -14.12
CA ILE A 145 22.98 -0.99 -13.96
C ILE A 145 22.38 -1.98 -12.94
N PHE A 146 22.01 -3.17 -13.41
CA PHE A 146 21.41 -4.23 -12.60
C PHE A 146 22.19 -5.53 -12.71
N ASP A 147 22.44 -6.17 -11.57
CA ASP A 147 22.78 -7.59 -11.51
C ASP A 147 21.45 -8.38 -11.35
N ALA A 148 20.85 -8.75 -12.48
CA ALA A 148 19.58 -9.46 -12.49
C ALA A 148 19.69 -10.84 -11.83
N ALA A 149 20.85 -11.52 -11.94
CA ALA A 149 21.07 -12.82 -11.31
C ALA A 149 21.11 -12.70 -9.78
N ALA A 150 21.73 -11.64 -9.26
CA ALA A 150 21.73 -11.35 -7.82
C ALA A 150 20.31 -11.02 -7.33
N LEU A 151 19.51 -10.24 -8.08
CA LEU A 151 18.12 -9.92 -7.72
C LEU A 151 17.23 -11.17 -7.70
N VAL A 152 17.35 -12.06 -8.71
CA VAL A 152 16.64 -13.36 -8.73
C VAL A 152 17.04 -14.21 -7.52
N THR A 153 18.32 -14.24 -7.17
CA THR A 153 18.82 -14.97 -6.01
C THR A 153 18.25 -14.43 -4.71
N GLN A 154 18.16 -13.11 -4.56
CA GLN A 154 17.53 -12.48 -3.40
C GLN A 154 16.05 -12.83 -3.29
N ALA A 155 15.30 -12.72 -4.39
CA ALA A 155 13.88 -13.11 -4.43
C ALA A 155 13.70 -14.60 -4.04
N ARG A 156 14.57 -15.49 -4.53
CA ARG A 156 14.52 -16.93 -4.26
C ARG A 156 14.84 -17.27 -2.81
N ASN A 157 15.79 -16.56 -2.21
CA ASN A 157 16.25 -16.82 -0.84
C ASN A 157 15.41 -16.12 0.23
N TRP A 158 14.48 -15.25 -0.18
CA TRP A 158 13.58 -14.60 0.77
C TRP A 158 12.60 -15.62 1.36
N LYS A 159 12.44 -15.59 2.69
CA LYS A 159 11.63 -16.59 3.43
C LYS A 159 10.12 -16.44 3.23
N GLY A 160 9.67 -15.34 2.61
CA GLY A 160 8.25 -15.03 2.45
C GLY A 160 7.61 -14.49 3.72
N LEU A 161 6.28 -14.36 3.67
CA LEU A 161 5.47 -13.85 4.78
C LEU A 161 4.96 -14.97 5.70
N ILE A 162 5.10 -16.24 5.30
CA ILE A 162 4.58 -17.38 6.07
C ILE A 162 5.33 -17.48 7.41
N GLY A 163 4.58 -17.48 8.50
CA GLY A 163 5.12 -17.57 9.87
C GLY A 163 5.56 -16.23 10.47
N LEU A 164 5.41 -15.12 9.75
CA LEU A 164 5.58 -13.78 10.31
C LEU A 164 4.31 -13.33 11.03
N ASP A 165 4.48 -12.66 12.17
CA ASP A 165 3.38 -12.01 12.90
C ASP A 165 3.22 -10.56 12.47
N LEU A 166 2.82 -10.36 11.20
CA LEU A 166 2.66 -9.03 10.62
C LEU A 166 1.58 -8.20 11.33
N ALA A 167 0.63 -8.84 12.00
CA ALA A 167 -0.40 -8.14 12.75
C ALA A 167 0.19 -7.25 13.85
N LYS A 168 1.29 -7.67 14.48
CA LYS A 168 2.00 -6.83 15.46
C LYS A 168 2.72 -5.65 14.84
N ASP A 169 3.26 -5.84 13.64
CA ASP A 169 4.03 -4.80 12.94
C ASP A 169 3.14 -3.66 12.43
N VAL A 170 1.87 -3.96 12.12
CA VAL A 170 0.89 -3.00 11.59
C VAL A 170 -0.12 -2.50 12.61
N SER A 171 -0.13 -3.05 13.83
CA SER A 171 -1.00 -2.64 14.93
C SER A 171 -0.57 -1.30 15.51
N CYS A 172 -1.52 -0.56 16.08
CA CYS A 172 -1.21 0.60 16.90
C CYS A 172 -0.43 0.19 18.16
N THR A 173 0.38 1.11 18.70
CA THR A 173 1.18 0.87 19.91
C THR A 173 0.47 1.29 21.19
N GLN A 174 -0.57 2.12 21.09
CA GLN A 174 -1.34 2.66 22.22
C GLN A 174 -2.82 2.69 21.86
N SER A 175 -3.67 2.56 22.89
CA SER A 175 -5.11 2.73 22.74
C SER A 175 -5.47 4.18 22.42
N TYR A 176 -6.51 4.39 21.62
CA TYR A 176 -7.02 5.72 21.29
C TYR A 176 -8.51 5.69 20.94
N ALA A 177 -9.19 6.82 21.12
CA ALA A 177 -10.56 7.01 20.68
C ALA A 177 -10.60 7.46 19.21
N TRP A 178 -11.61 6.99 18.47
CA TRP A 178 -11.85 7.34 17.08
C TRP A 178 -13.22 7.99 16.89
N ASP A 179 -13.27 9.19 16.32
CA ASP A 179 -14.49 9.94 16.10
C ASP A 179 -14.73 10.36 14.64
N ALA A 180 -13.70 10.27 13.77
CA ALA A 180 -13.84 10.68 12.38
C ALA A 180 -14.82 9.77 11.63
N GLN A 181 -15.76 10.41 10.92
CA GLN A 181 -16.76 9.76 10.08
C GLN A 181 -16.27 9.62 8.64
N ARG A 182 -17.03 8.91 7.79
CA ARG A 182 -16.73 8.81 6.36
C ARG A 182 -16.69 10.18 5.71
N TRP A 183 -15.86 10.30 4.71
CA TRP A 183 -15.77 11.50 3.89
C TRP A 183 -17.10 11.77 3.17
N ALA A 184 -17.54 13.03 3.15
CA ALA A 184 -18.73 13.48 2.47
C ALA A 184 -18.47 14.82 1.76
N TRP A 185 -18.99 14.94 0.55
CA TRP A 185 -18.97 16.19 -0.18
C TRP A 185 -19.99 17.18 0.39
N PRO A 186 -19.69 18.48 0.54
CA PRO A 186 -18.40 19.16 0.36
C PRO A 186 -17.60 19.29 1.68
N THR A 187 -18.02 18.68 2.76
CA THR A 187 -17.55 18.94 4.14
C THR A 187 -16.32 18.12 4.55
N GLY A 188 -15.90 17.13 3.74
CA GLY A 188 -14.81 16.25 4.10
C GLY A 188 -15.19 15.22 5.18
N PHE A 189 -14.27 14.90 6.08
CA PHE A 189 -14.52 14.00 7.20
C PHE A 189 -15.28 14.73 8.33
N GLY A 190 -16.50 14.25 8.61
CA GLY A 190 -17.25 14.68 9.79
C GLY A 190 -16.67 14.10 11.07
N ARG A 191 -17.18 14.54 12.22
CA ARG A 191 -16.91 13.94 13.52
C ARG A 191 -18.19 13.48 14.17
N ARG A 192 -18.11 12.34 14.85
CA ARG A 192 -19.23 11.84 15.63
C ARG A 192 -19.38 12.69 16.90
N GLU A 193 -20.62 13.04 17.22
CA GLU A 193 -20.98 13.78 18.43
C GLU A 193 -22.01 13.00 19.24
N GLY A 194 -22.07 13.28 20.54
CA GLY A 194 -23.04 12.72 21.48
C GLY A 194 -22.78 11.26 21.87
N PRO A 195 -23.67 10.67 22.70
CA PRO A 195 -23.55 9.29 23.15
C PRO A 195 -23.81 8.28 22.02
N GLY A 196 -23.20 7.11 22.09
CA GLY A 196 -23.36 6.04 21.11
C GLY A 196 -23.13 4.67 21.70
N LEU A 197 -23.32 3.65 20.88
CA LEU A 197 -22.93 2.29 21.25
C LEU A 197 -21.42 2.21 21.36
N ARG A 198 -20.92 1.78 22.51
CA ARG A 198 -19.49 1.59 22.71
C ARG A 198 -18.99 0.35 21.95
N VAL A 199 -17.98 0.53 21.13
CA VAL A 199 -17.35 -0.51 20.33
C VAL A 199 -15.85 -0.50 20.58
N VAL A 200 -15.30 -1.65 20.92
CA VAL A 200 -13.85 -1.86 20.98
C VAL A 200 -13.39 -2.49 19.68
N ALA A 201 -12.44 -1.84 19.01
CA ALA A 201 -11.78 -2.35 17.82
C ALA A 201 -10.35 -2.78 18.19
N VAL A 202 -10.05 -4.07 18.17
CA VAL A 202 -8.68 -4.54 18.32
C VAL A 202 -7.98 -4.42 16.98
N ASP A 203 -6.86 -3.68 16.97
CA ASP A 203 -6.14 -3.32 15.74
C ASP A 203 -5.14 -4.40 15.33
N TYR A 204 -5.51 -5.21 14.36
CA TYR A 204 -4.64 -6.15 13.64
C TYR A 204 -4.25 -5.64 12.25
N GLY A 205 -4.11 -4.32 12.08
CA GLY A 205 -3.94 -3.65 10.80
C GLY A 205 -5.26 -3.14 10.24
N ALA A 206 -6.05 -2.47 11.05
CA ALA A 206 -7.34 -1.91 10.65
C ALA A 206 -7.17 -0.69 9.77
N LYS A 207 -7.84 -0.66 8.61
CA LYS A 207 -7.95 0.54 7.78
C LYS A 207 -8.74 1.61 8.51
N ARG A 208 -8.31 2.87 8.40
CA ARG A 208 -9.07 4.01 8.92
C ARG A 208 -10.52 4.02 8.46
N ASN A 209 -10.79 3.57 7.22
CA ASN A 209 -12.16 3.54 6.71
C ASN A 209 -13.08 2.58 7.47
N ILE A 210 -12.57 1.49 8.07
CA ILE A 210 -13.35 0.63 8.95
C ILE A 210 -13.81 1.41 10.18
N LEU A 211 -12.91 2.14 10.81
CA LEU A 211 -13.20 2.97 11.98
C LEU A 211 -14.16 4.12 11.62
N ARG A 212 -13.94 4.75 10.45
CA ARG A 212 -14.84 5.78 9.90
C ARG A 212 -16.26 5.25 9.69
N CYS A 213 -16.41 4.02 9.21
CA CYS A 213 -17.72 3.38 9.04
C CYS A 213 -18.43 3.15 10.38
N LEU A 214 -17.71 2.68 11.40
CA LEU A 214 -18.26 2.51 12.75
C LEU A 214 -18.72 3.85 13.35
N ALA A 215 -17.88 4.89 13.28
CA ALA A 215 -18.23 6.22 13.75
C ALA A 215 -19.44 6.81 12.99
N SER A 216 -19.51 6.57 11.67
CA SER A 216 -20.68 6.99 10.84
C SER A 216 -21.96 6.23 11.18
N ALA A 217 -21.85 5.02 11.71
CA ALA A 217 -22.98 4.24 12.21
C ALA A 217 -23.41 4.67 13.64
N GLY A 218 -22.77 5.71 14.21
CA GLY A 218 -23.09 6.22 15.54
C GLY A 218 -22.34 5.53 16.68
N CYS A 219 -21.36 4.66 16.38
CA CYS A 219 -20.57 3.96 17.40
C CYS A 219 -19.55 4.88 18.05
N GLU A 220 -19.37 4.75 19.37
CA GLU A 220 -18.25 5.29 20.13
C GLU A 220 -17.11 4.28 20.10
N VAL A 221 -16.08 4.59 19.30
CA VAL A 221 -15.04 3.61 18.97
C VAL A 221 -13.81 3.86 19.83
N THR A 222 -13.34 2.83 20.52
CA THR A 222 -12.02 2.78 21.14
C THR A 222 -11.18 1.72 20.43
N VAL A 223 -10.00 2.11 19.95
CA VAL A 223 -9.06 1.23 19.27
C VAL A 223 -8.03 0.75 20.27
N LEU A 224 -7.81 -0.56 20.32
CA LEU A 224 -6.80 -1.20 21.16
C LEU A 224 -5.73 -1.88 20.31
N PRO A 225 -4.47 -1.95 20.79
CA PRO A 225 -3.42 -2.68 20.10
C PRO A 225 -3.68 -4.19 20.07
N ALA A 226 -3.04 -4.91 19.15
CA ALA A 226 -3.13 -6.36 19.01
C ALA A 226 -2.71 -7.12 20.27
N SER A 227 -1.95 -6.49 21.16
CA SER A 227 -1.52 -7.07 22.45
C SER A 227 -2.51 -6.89 23.60
N ALA A 228 -3.67 -6.23 23.36
CA ALA A 228 -4.68 -6.02 24.39
C ALA A 228 -5.25 -7.35 24.91
N THR A 229 -5.48 -7.40 26.22
CA THR A 229 -6.06 -8.57 26.88
C THR A 229 -7.60 -8.56 26.81
N ALA A 230 -8.22 -9.68 27.12
CA ALA A 230 -9.67 -9.75 27.24
C ALA A 230 -10.21 -8.79 28.32
N GLU A 231 -9.46 -8.63 29.42
CA GLU A 231 -9.77 -7.72 30.50
C GLU A 231 -9.80 -6.27 30.03
N ASP A 232 -8.81 -5.84 29.26
CA ASP A 232 -8.75 -4.49 28.66
C ASP A 232 -10.00 -4.21 27.80
N VAL A 233 -10.41 -5.18 26.99
CA VAL A 233 -11.61 -5.07 26.13
C VAL A 233 -12.88 -4.96 26.97
N LEU A 234 -13.01 -5.80 28.00
CA LEU A 234 -14.20 -5.83 28.86
C LEU A 234 -14.32 -4.59 29.75
N GLU A 235 -13.20 -4.01 30.18
CA GLU A 235 -13.21 -2.78 30.98
C GLU A 235 -13.81 -1.61 30.20
N ILE A 236 -13.44 -1.43 28.94
CA ILE A 236 -13.97 -0.39 28.05
C ILE A 236 -15.43 -0.67 27.70
N GLY A 237 -15.78 -1.93 27.43
CA GLY A 237 -17.13 -2.35 27.01
C GLY A 237 -18.18 -2.33 28.14
N ARG A 238 -17.78 -2.29 29.40
CA ARG A 238 -18.74 -2.24 30.53
C ARG A 238 -19.49 -0.91 30.55
N ALA A 239 -20.81 -1.00 30.45
CA ALA A 239 -21.65 0.12 30.82
C ALA A 239 -21.53 0.30 32.34
N HIS A 240 -21.03 1.44 32.80
CA HIS A 240 -21.22 1.84 34.18
C HIS A 240 -22.72 2.13 34.34
N VAL A 241 -23.45 1.23 35.00
CA VAL A 241 -24.83 1.42 35.44
C VAL A 241 -24.81 2.26 36.70
#